data_280cad813452994c405bab993806ef18
#
_entry.id   280cad813452994c405bab993806ef18
#
_cell.length_a   1.000
_cell.length_b   1.000
_cell.length_c   1.000
_cell.angle_alpha   90.00
_cell.angle_beta   90.00
_cell.angle_gamma   90.00
#
_symmetry.space_group_name_H-M   'P 1'
#
loop_
_entity.id
_entity.type
_entity.pdbx_description
1 polymer ?
#
loop_
_entity_poly.entity_id
_entity_poly.type
_entity_poly.pdbx_seq_one_letter_code
_entity_poly.pdbx_strand_id
1 'polypeptide(L)'
;MNLTEILSVEQIVPRLVAADRWAVIDQLIDVLVRTHKIRSEDRETVRKAVKDRETSKSTGIGYGIGLPHASVGCIQDVVAVFGRVSPGVDFQALDNQPVTLCLLFLTPQGQFQKHLLLLSTVARFLSNKENRQKLEAALSAEEILAIFRSAA
;
A
#
# COMPACT_ATOMS: atom_id res chain seq x y z
N MET A 1 7.91 13.37 5.21
CA MET A 1 7.81 12.65 3.91
C MET A 1 6.42 12.82 3.36
N ASN A 2 6.31 13.21 2.12
CA ASN A 2 5.03 13.46 1.46
C ASN A 2 4.70 12.26 0.58
N LEU A 3 3.49 11.71 0.71
CA LEU A 3 3.05 10.56 -0.09
C LEU A 3 3.07 10.84 -1.60
N THR A 4 2.88 12.09 -1.99
CA THR A 4 2.87 12.46 -3.42
C THR A 4 4.25 12.41 -4.06
N GLU A 5 5.31 12.34 -3.27
CA GLU A 5 6.67 12.17 -3.79
C GLU A 5 6.94 10.72 -4.18
N ILE A 6 6.16 9.77 -3.65
CA ILE A 6 6.35 8.34 -3.88
C ILE A 6 5.21 7.67 -4.64
N LEU A 7 4.14 8.40 -4.93
CA LEU A 7 2.99 7.90 -5.69
C LEU A 7 2.79 8.72 -6.97
N SER A 8 2.55 8.01 -8.06
CA SER A 8 2.08 8.59 -9.33
C SER A 8 0.80 7.87 -9.75
N VAL A 9 0.11 8.38 -10.76
CA VAL A 9 -1.11 7.76 -11.28
C VAL A 9 -0.89 6.28 -11.64
N GLU A 10 0.27 5.96 -12.19
CA GLU A 10 0.61 4.59 -12.60
C GLU A 10 0.72 3.61 -11.42
N GLN A 11 0.93 4.11 -10.23
CA GLN A 11 1.05 3.33 -8.99
C GLN A 11 -0.27 3.29 -8.22
N ILE A 12 -1.37 3.63 -8.85
CA ILE A 12 -2.69 3.62 -8.24
C ILE A 12 -3.61 2.69 -9.05
N VAL A 13 -4.19 1.69 -8.37
CA VAL A 13 -5.13 0.74 -8.96
C VAL A 13 -6.51 1.08 -8.41
N PRO A 14 -7.36 1.82 -9.16
CA PRO A 14 -8.67 2.27 -8.66
C PRO A 14 -9.68 1.14 -8.49
N ARG A 15 -9.48 0.03 -9.17
CA ARG A 15 -10.34 -1.15 -9.07
C ARG A 15 -9.47 -2.40 -9.07
N LEU A 16 -9.21 -2.92 -7.88
CA LEU A 16 -8.45 -4.15 -7.71
C LEU A 16 -9.39 -5.25 -7.23
N VAL A 17 -9.46 -6.35 -7.97
CA VAL A 17 -10.27 -7.51 -7.62
C VAL A 17 -9.32 -8.66 -7.27
N ALA A 18 -9.48 -9.23 -6.08
CA ALA A 18 -8.63 -10.32 -5.61
C ALA A 18 -9.41 -11.24 -4.69
N ALA A 19 -9.03 -12.52 -4.66
CA ALA A 19 -9.71 -13.52 -3.84
C ALA A 19 -9.38 -13.39 -2.35
N ASP A 20 -8.16 -12.93 -2.02
CA ASP A 20 -7.67 -12.84 -0.65
C ASP A 20 -6.55 -11.79 -0.55
N ARG A 21 -6.06 -11.58 0.68
CA ARG A 21 -4.99 -10.60 0.93
C ARG A 21 -3.68 -10.93 0.19
N TRP A 22 -3.40 -12.21 0.00
CA TRP A 22 -2.17 -12.64 -0.68
C TRP A 22 -2.20 -12.28 -2.16
N ALA A 23 -3.36 -12.43 -2.79
CA ALA A 23 -3.57 -12.00 -4.17
C ALA A 23 -3.51 -10.47 -4.31
N VAL A 24 -4.01 -9.73 -3.33
CA VAL A 24 -3.86 -8.26 -3.30
C VAL A 24 -2.38 -7.88 -3.31
N ILE A 25 -1.60 -8.49 -2.42
CA ILE A 25 -0.16 -8.23 -2.32
C ILE A 25 0.53 -8.55 -3.65
N ASP A 26 0.24 -9.71 -4.24
CA ASP A 26 0.83 -10.10 -5.52
C ASP A 26 0.53 -9.09 -6.63
N GLN A 27 -0.73 -8.65 -6.75
CA GLN A 27 -1.11 -7.69 -7.77
C GLN A 27 -0.44 -6.33 -7.59
N LEU A 28 -0.32 -5.86 -6.35
CA LEU A 28 0.34 -4.59 -6.06
C LEU A 28 1.84 -4.66 -6.36
N ILE A 29 2.49 -5.77 -6.03
CA ILE A 29 3.90 -5.97 -6.38
C ILE A 29 4.08 -5.99 -7.89
N ASP A 30 3.16 -6.62 -8.64
CA ASP A 30 3.21 -6.64 -10.10
C ASP A 30 3.11 -5.22 -10.69
N VAL A 31 2.35 -4.33 -10.06
CA VAL A 31 2.31 -2.92 -10.46
C VAL A 31 3.68 -2.27 -10.28
N LEU A 32 4.38 -2.55 -9.18
CA LEU A 32 5.72 -2.02 -8.94
C LEU A 32 6.73 -2.51 -9.97
N VAL A 33 6.61 -3.76 -10.41
CA VAL A 33 7.46 -4.30 -11.50
C VAL A 33 7.13 -3.59 -12.81
N ARG A 34 5.85 -3.49 -13.15
CA ARG A 34 5.40 -2.89 -14.42
C ARG A 34 5.77 -1.41 -14.52
N THR A 35 5.77 -0.70 -13.40
CA THR A 35 6.12 0.73 -13.36
C THR A 35 7.62 0.95 -13.15
N HIS A 36 8.42 -0.10 -13.17
CA HIS A 36 9.88 -0.04 -13.00
C HIS A 36 10.34 0.53 -11.66
N LYS A 37 9.51 0.38 -10.62
CA LYS A 37 9.88 0.77 -9.25
C LYS A 37 10.72 -0.31 -8.57
N ILE A 38 10.52 -1.56 -8.98
CA ILE A 38 11.42 -2.67 -8.64
C ILE A 38 11.74 -3.43 -9.92
N ARG A 39 12.88 -4.12 -9.93
CA ARG A 39 13.26 -4.95 -11.08
C ARG A 39 12.48 -6.24 -11.06
N SER A 40 12.17 -6.79 -12.24
CA SER A 40 11.45 -8.05 -12.34
C SER A 40 12.20 -9.22 -11.66
N GLU A 41 13.52 -9.20 -11.70
CA GLU A 41 14.36 -10.21 -11.05
C GLU A 41 14.29 -10.14 -9.52
N ASP A 42 13.87 -9.03 -8.94
CA ASP A 42 13.71 -8.86 -7.49
C ASP A 42 12.29 -9.15 -7.00
N ARG A 43 11.36 -9.47 -7.91
CA ARG A 43 9.95 -9.69 -7.60
C ARG A 43 9.75 -10.72 -6.51
N GLU A 44 10.39 -11.89 -6.63
CA GLU A 44 10.20 -12.96 -5.65
C GLU A 44 10.82 -12.63 -4.29
N THR A 45 11.94 -11.93 -4.26
CA THR A 45 12.56 -11.45 -3.02
C THR A 45 11.63 -10.49 -2.30
N VAL A 46 11.05 -9.53 -3.02
CA VAL A 46 10.10 -8.56 -2.47
C VAL A 46 8.82 -9.26 -2.00
N ARG A 47 8.28 -10.14 -2.84
CA ARG A 47 7.06 -10.89 -2.52
C ARG A 47 7.22 -11.67 -1.23
N LYS A 48 8.32 -12.39 -1.08
CA LYS A 48 8.61 -13.17 0.12
C LYS A 48 8.72 -12.27 1.34
N ALA A 49 9.44 -11.15 1.24
CA ALA A 49 9.62 -10.23 2.36
C ALA A 49 8.29 -9.66 2.85
N VAL A 50 7.44 -9.21 1.92
CA VAL A 50 6.12 -8.64 2.27
C VAL A 50 5.22 -9.71 2.89
N LYS A 51 5.17 -10.90 2.30
CA LYS A 51 4.32 -11.98 2.81
C LYS A 51 4.79 -12.50 4.16
N ASP A 52 6.09 -12.61 4.38
CA ASP A 52 6.64 -13.01 5.68
C ASP A 52 6.25 -11.99 6.77
N ARG A 53 6.33 -10.69 6.44
CA ARG A 53 5.93 -9.62 7.37
C ARG A 53 4.43 -9.69 7.68
N GLU A 54 3.60 -9.89 6.67
CA GLU A 54 2.15 -10.00 6.84
C GLU A 54 1.77 -11.23 7.65
N THR A 55 2.46 -12.35 7.46
CA THR A 55 2.23 -13.59 8.18
C THR A 55 2.57 -13.45 9.67
N SER A 56 3.62 -12.69 10.01
CA SER A 56 4.04 -12.51 11.41
C SER A 56 3.00 -11.71 12.19
N LYS A 57 2.37 -10.73 11.57
CA LYS A 57 1.30 -9.91 12.15
C LYS A 57 0.57 -9.19 11.04
N SER A 58 -0.76 -9.27 11.04
CA SER A 58 -1.58 -8.56 10.05
C SER A 58 -1.28 -7.06 10.03
N THR A 59 -1.26 -6.49 8.83
CA THR A 59 -1.17 -5.05 8.61
C THR A 59 -2.54 -4.40 8.40
N GLY A 60 -3.62 -5.14 8.60
CA GLY A 60 -4.97 -4.58 8.63
C GLY A 60 -5.18 -3.80 9.91
N ILE A 61 -5.17 -2.47 9.84
CA ILE A 61 -5.21 -1.60 11.02
C ILE A 61 -6.62 -1.18 11.44
N GLY A 62 -7.63 -1.69 10.74
CA GLY A 62 -9.02 -1.34 10.96
C GLY A 62 -9.51 -0.29 9.97
N TYR A 63 -10.81 0.01 10.02
CA TYR A 63 -11.47 0.99 9.14
C TYR A 63 -11.36 0.65 7.65
N GLY A 64 -11.14 -0.62 7.31
CA GLY A 64 -10.98 -1.04 5.91
C GLY A 64 -9.59 -0.77 5.34
N ILE A 65 -8.58 -0.55 6.17
CA ILE A 65 -7.22 -0.19 5.75
C ILE A 65 -6.27 -1.36 5.93
N GLY A 66 -5.49 -1.67 4.89
CA GLY A 66 -4.37 -2.59 4.95
C GLY A 66 -3.08 -1.90 4.52
N LEU A 67 -1.98 -2.17 5.22
CA LEU A 67 -0.68 -1.54 4.97
C LEU A 67 0.42 -2.61 4.84
N PRO A 68 0.35 -3.51 3.84
CA PRO A 68 1.43 -4.46 3.64
C PRO A 68 2.75 -3.73 3.33
N HIS A 69 3.84 -4.15 3.97
CA HIS A 69 5.11 -3.48 3.82
C HIS A 69 6.27 -4.37 4.19
N ALA A 70 7.46 -3.97 3.76
CA ALA A 70 8.70 -4.63 4.15
C ALA A 70 9.89 -3.71 3.94
N SER A 71 10.99 -4.02 4.63
CA SER A 71 12.30 -3.44 4.34
C SER A 71 13.07 -4.43 3.47
N VAL A 72 13.60 -3.96 2.34
CA VAL A 72 14.28 -4.82 1.37
C VAL A 72 15.61 -4.18 0.95
N GLY A 73 16.58 -5.04 0.60
CA GLY A 73 17.92 -4.58 0.22
C GLY A 73 18.07 -4.23 -1.26
N CYS A 74 17.05 -4.52 -2.08
CA CYS A 74 17.16 -4.37 -3.53
C CYS A 74 16.69 -3.02 -4.07
N ILE A 75 16.35 -2.08 -3.19
CA ILE A 75 15.93 -0.72 -3.58
C ILE A 75 16.76 0.32 -2.82
N GLN A 76 16.88 1.52 -3.40
CA GLN A 76 17.62 2.62 -2.80
C GLN A 76 16.72 3.68 -2.17
N ASP A 77 15.47 3.78 -2.66
CA ASP A 77 14.49 4.74 -2.17
C ASP A 77 13.19 4.05 -1.83
N VAL A 78 12.36 4.71 -1.02
CA VAL A 78 11.02 4.23 -0.70
C VAL A 78 10.19 4.15 -1.97
N VAL A 79 9.45 3.04 -2.13
CA VAL A 79 8.48 2.88 -3.21
C VAL A 79 7.13 2.47 -2.62
N ALA A 80 6.04 2.88 -3.27
CA ALA A 80 4.70 2.60 -2.81
C ALA A 80 3.75 2.34 -3.97
N VAL A 81 2.64 1.67 -3.67
CA VAL A 81 1.55 1.43 -4.61
C VAL A 81 0.26 1.36 -3.81
N PHE A 82 -0.79 1.96 -4.34
CA PHE A 82 -2.09 2.00 -3.70
C PHE A 82 -3.12 1.24 -4.54
N GLY A 83 -3.95 0.43 -3.87
CA GLY A 83 -5.06 -0.25 -4.51
C GLY A 83 -6.35 -0.07 -3.73
N ARG A 84 -7.43 0.18 -4.44
CA ARG A 84 -8.78 0.16 -3.89
C ARG A 84 -9.40 -1.19 -4.24
N VAL A 85 -9.66 -2.00 -3.22
CA VAL A 85 -10.08 -3.40 -3.36
C VAL A 85 -11.58 -3.49 -3.28
N SER A 86 -12.22 -4.04 -4.32
CA SER A 86 -13.66 -4.19 -4.37
C SER A 86 -14.03 -5.53 -5.00
N PRO A 87 -14.75 -6.41 -4.28
CA PRO A 87 -15.14 -6.27 -2.87
C PRO A 87 -13.93 -6.36 -1.93
N GLY A 88 -14.12 -5.89 -0.70
CA GLY A 88 -13.05 -5.95 0.30
C GLY A 88 -12.61 -7.38 0.62
N VAL A 89 -11.39 -7.55 1.08
CA VAL A 89 -10.82 -8.86 1.44
C VAL A 89 -10.45 -8.93 2.91
N ASP A 90 -10.45 -10.13 3.45
CA ASP A 90 -10.06 -10.38 4.83
C ASP A 90 -8.55 -10.29 4.98
N PHE A 91 -8.09 -9.32 5.78
CA PHE A 91 -6.68 -9.16 6.18
C PHE A 91 -6.45 -9.63 7.61
N GLN A 92 -7.46 -10.23 8.26
CA GLN A 92 -7.42 -10.50 9.70
C GLN A 92 -7.14 -9.21 10.47
N ALA A 93 -7.84 -8.14 10.07
CA ALA A 93 -7.66 -6.81 10.65
C ALA A 93 -8.08 -6.78 12.13
N LEU A 94 -7.60 -5.76 12.85
CA LEU A 94 -7.88 -5.59 14.27
C LEU A 94 -9.39 -5.55 14.58
N ASP A 95 -10.19 -5.00 13.68
CA ASP A 95 -11.66 -4.88 13.84
C ASP A 95 -12.46 -5.95 13.09
N ASN A 96 -11.78 -6.93 12.50
CA ASN A 96 -12.38 -8.02 11.70
C ASN A 96 -13.19 -7.53 10.50
N GLN A 97 -12.98 -6.28 10.05
CA GLN A 97 -13.64 -5.75 8.86
C GLN A 97 -12.80 -5.99 7.60
N PRO A 98 -13.44 -6.17 6.45
CA PRO A 98 -12.70 -6.35 5.19
C PRO A 98 -11.93 -5.10 4.82
N VAL A 99 -10.79 -5.30 4.16
CA VAL A 99 -9.93 -4.20 3.68
C VAL A 99 -10.36 -3.81 2.27
N THR A 100 -10.58 -2.51 2.07
CA THR A 100 -10.91 -1.91 0.78
C THR A 100 -9.86 -0.91 0.31
N LEU A 101 -9.07 -0.36 1.23
CA LEU A 101 -8.01 0.60 0.93
C LEU A 101 -6.68 -0.03 1.33
N CYS A 102 -5.84 -0.32 0.35
CA CYS A 102 -4.59 -1.02 0.59
C CYS A 102 -3.41 -0.22 0.02
N LEU A 103 -2.50 0.20 0.89
CA LEU A 103 -1.25 0.82 0.49
C LEU A 103 -0.10 -0.13 0.83
N LEU A 104 0.59 -0.59 -0.21
CA LEU A 104 1.81 -1.38 -0.05
C LEU A 104 3.01 -0.47 -0.20
N PHE A 105 3.97 -0.56 0.70
CA PHE A 105 5.20 0.21 0.57
C PHE A 105 6.42 -0.60 0.97
N LEU A 106 7.55 -0.24 0.36
CA LEU A 106 8.85 -0.85 0.60
C LEU A 106 9.84 0.23 0.99
N THR A 107 10.65 -0.07 1.99
CA THR A 107 11.72 0.83 2.44
C THR A 107 13.07 0.14 2.29
N PRO A 108 14.14 0.89 1.97
CA PRO A 108 15.48 0.30 1.93
C PRO A 108 15.90 -0.21 3.30
N GLN A 109 16.59 -1.34 3.32
CA GLN A 109 17.18 -1.86 4.55
C GLN A 109 18.15 -0.85 5.16
N GLY A 110 18.16 -0.78 6.50
CA GLY A 110 19.02 0.14 7.23
C GLY A 110 18.44 1.55 7.39
N GLN A 111 17.27 1.84 6.83
CA GLN A 111 16.64 3.16 6.93
C GLN A 111 15.40 3.12 7.83
N PHE A 112 15.60 2.66 9.05
CA PHE A 112 14.52 2.43 10.01
C PHE A 112 13.71 3.69 10.32
N GLN A 113 14.36 4.84 10.43
CA GLN A 113 13.66 6.09 10.71
C GLN A 113 12.72 6.50 9.57
N LYS A 114 13.14 6.31 8.32
CA LYS A 114 12.29 6.56 7.16
C LYS A 114 11.09 5.63 7.17
N HIS A 115 11.30 4.37 7.52
CA HIS A 115 10.23 3.38 7.63
C HIS A 115 9.16 3.83 8.65
N LEU A 116 9.58 4.20 9.84
CA LEU A 116 8.67 4.66 10.89
C LEU A 116 7.94 5.95 10.50
N LEU A 117 8.65 6.90 9.89
CA LEU A 117 8.05 8.14 9.46
C LEU A 117 6.99 7.91 8.39
N LEU A 118 7.29 7.06 7.42
CA LEU A 118 6.33 6.73 6.36
C LEU A 118 5.11 6.03 6.94
N LEU A 119 5.30 5.02 7.78
CA LEU A 119 4.20 4.30 8.39
C LEU A 119 3.30 5.25 9.20
N SER A 120 3.89 6.14 9.99
CA SER A 120 3.16 7.13 10.76
C SER A 120 2.38 8.10 9.86
N THR A 121 3.00 8.59 8.80
CA THR A 121 2.38 9.52 7.85
C THR A 121 1.17 8.87 7.17
N VAL A 122 1.34 7.66 6.68
CA VAL A 122 0.29 6.90 6.00
C VAL A 122 -0.87 6.59 6.96
N ALA A 123 -0.55 6.09 8.14
CA ALA A 123 -1.57 5.73 9.13
C ALA A 123 -2.38 6.95 9.55
N ARG A 124 -1.73 8.10 9.75
CA ARG A 124 -2.41 9.35 10.11
C ARG A 124 -3.35 9.81 8.98
N PHE A 125 -2.88 9.79 7.75
CA PHE A 125 -3.68 10.19 6.59
C PHE A 125 -4.92 9.29 6.46
N LEU A 126 -4.74 7.97 6.52
CA LEU A 126 -5.83 7.01 6.30
C LEU A 126 -6.74 6.85 7.51
N SER A 127 -6.32 7.21 8.71
CA SER A 127 -7.23 7.19 9.87
C SER A 127 -8.21 8.36 9.89
N ASN A 128 -8.01 9.37 9.06
CA ASN A 128 -8.95 10.47 8.90
C ASN A 128 -10.17 9.99 8.10
N LYS A 129 -11.36 10.05 8.72
CA LYS A 129 -12.60 9.54 8.11
C LYS A 129 -12.92 10.24 6.79
N GLU A 130 -12.72 11.54 6.71
CA GLU A 130 -12.99 12.32 5.51
C GLU A 130 -12.11 11.87 4.35
N ASN A 131 -10.83 11.62 4.62
CA ASN A 131 -9.90 11.12 3.61
C ASN A 131 -10.35 9.75 3.09
N ARG A 132 -10.76 8.84 3.99
CA ARG A 132 -11.24 7.53 3.58
C ARG A 132 -12.49 7.63 2.71
N GLN A 133 -13.44 8.48 3.08
CA GLN A 133 -14.67 8.67 2.31
C GLN A 133 -14.38 9.20 0.92
N LYS A 134 -13.45 10.16 0.80
CA LYS A 134 -13.03 10.69 -0.50
C LYS A 134 -12.37 9.62 -1.36
N LEU A 135 -11.50 8.81 -0.78
CA LEU A 135 -10.84 7.73 -1.49
C LEU A 135 -11.83 6.69 -1.99
N GLU A 136 -12.83 6.33 -1.17
CA GLU A 136 -13.86 5.36 -1.57
C GLU A 136 -14.76 5.91 -2.68
N ALA A 137 -15.00 7.21 -2.71
CA ALA A 137 -15.89 7.85 -3.68
C ALA A 137 -15.19 8.25 -4.98
N ALA A 138 -13.86 8.25 -5.01
CA ALA A 138 -13.09 8.68 -6.19
C ALA A 138 -13.40 7.81 -7.40
N LEU A 139 -13.47 8.43 -8.59
CA LEU A 139 -13.87 7.74 -9.81
C LEU A 139 -12.69 7.32 -10.68
N SER A 140 -11.48 7.75 -10.36
CA SER A 140 -10.29 7.48 -11.19
C SER A 140 -9.01 7.49 -10.35
N ALA A 141 -7.93 6.98 -10.94
CA ALA A 141 -6.60 7.04 -10.32
C ALA A 141 -6.15 8.49 -10.12
N GLU A 142 -6.49 9.37 -11.06
CA GLU A 142 -6.17 10.79 -11.00
C GLU A 142 -6.83 11.46 -9.80
N GLU A 143 -8.10 11.15 -9.56
CA GLU A 143 -8.84 11.68 -8.39
C GLU A 143 -8.24 11.15 -7.09
N ILE A 144 -7.87 9.88 -7.04
CA ILE A 144 -7.24 9.28 -5.86
C ILE A 144 -5.92 9.99 -5.56
N LEU A 145 -5.09 10.20 -6.57
CA LEU A 145 -3.81 10.90 -6.40
C LEU A 145 -4.04 12.33 -5.90
N ALA A 146 -5.04 13.02 -6.42
CA ALA A 146 -5.38 14.38 -6.00
C ALA A 146 -5.75 14.42 -4.50
N ILE A 147 -6.44 13.40 -4.01
CA ILE A 147 -6.80 13.30 -2.58
C ILE A 147 -5.53 13.17 -1.72
N PHE A 148 -4.59 12.33 -2.12
CA PHE A 148 -3.31 12.22 -1.42
C PHE A 148 -2.54 13.54 -1.43
N ARG A 149 -2.57 14.28 -2.52
CA ARG A 149 -1.92 15.60 -2.63
C ARG A 149 -2.55 16.65 -1.75
N SER A 150 -3.87 16.67 -1.66
CA SER A 150 -4.59 17.71 -0.90
C SER A 150 -4.38 17.59 0.61
N ALA A 151 -3.96 16.42 1.08
CA ALA A 151 -3.74 16.15 2.50
C ALA A 151 -2.26 16.25 2.90
N ALA A 152 -1.42 16.59 1.96
CA ALA A 152 0.02 16.70 2.20
C ALA A 152 0.38 17.97 2.97
#